data_d45ccdfdcac95099e40639db986e74d8
#
_entry.id   d45ccdfdcac95099e40639db986e74d8
#
_cell.length_a   1.000
_cell.length_b   1.000
_cell.length_c   1.000
_cell.angle_alpha   90.00
_cell.angle_beta   90.00
_cell.angle_gamma   90.00
#
_symmetry.space_group_name_H-M   'P 1'
#
loop_
_entity.id
_entity.type
_entity.pdbx_description
1 polymer ?
#
loop_
_entity_poly.entity_id
_entity_poly.type
_entity_poly.pdbx_seq_one_letter_code
_entity_poly.pdbx_strand_id
1 'polypeptide(L)'
;MTQPERRKTAHSGSMNGAYIPLVIMAGMGLSVEAGLLGPLGEEVGHLWATLSIFGVGAALLFLISLLTGKPTEHRSFSSLPRWQLTGGLLGPLYVIMLTLATPVIGVAMTMIAILSGQVAKSLLIDHFGWFGISRKRVGVQRLFALALIVAALILIAEGA
;
A
#
# COMPACT_ATOMS: atom_id res chain seq x y z
N MET A 1 34.07 -27.32 -18.64
CA MET A 1 33.48 -25.97 -18.49
C MET A 1 31.98 -26.11 -18.50
N THR A 2 31.41 -26.19 -17.32
CA THR A 2 30.05 -26.60 -17.00
C THR A 2 29.15 -25.40 -16.84
N GLN A 3 28.02 -25.41 -17.48
CA GLN A 3 26.99 -24.36 -17.45
C GLN A 3 26.01 -24.56 -16.27
N PRO A 4 26.11 -23.87 -15.14
CA PRO A 4 25.04 -23.87 -14.15
C PRO A 4 24.25 -22.55 -14.06
N GLU A 5 24.54 -21.51 -14.85
CA GLU A 5 23.91 -20.19 -14.63
C GLU A 5 22.59 -19.94 -15.37
N ARG A 6 22.26 -20.69 -16.40
CA ARG A 6 21.02 -20.43 -17.20
C ARG A 6 19.71 -20.81 -16.51
N ARG A 7 19.75 -21.61 -15.45
CA ARG A 7 18.50 -22.11 -14.80
C ARG A 7 17.91 -21.18 -13.75
N LYS A 8 18.70 -20.24 -13.20
CA LYS A 8 18.21 -19.32 -12.14
C LYS A 8 17.42 -18.12 -12.67
N THR A 9 17.63 -17.69 -13.90
CA THR A 9 16.98 -16.51 -14.45
C THR A 9 15.56 -16.76 -14.99
N ALA A 10 15.25 -17.99 -15.43
CA ALA A 10 13.93 -18.33 -15.94
C ALA A 10 12.85 -18.45 -14.85
N HIS A 11 13.23 -18.82 -13.61
CA HIS A 11 12.27 -18.98 -12.51
C HIS A 11 11.91 -17.65 -11.85
N SER A 12 12.81 -16.67 -11.88
CA SER A 12 12.57 -15.32 -11.32
C SER A 12 11.56 -14.51 -12.16
N GLY A 13 11.55 -14.66 -13.48
CA GLY A 13 10.61 -13.94 -14.36
C GLY A 13 9.16 -14.41 -14.23
N SER A 14 8.94 -15.71 -14.02
CA SER A 14 7.60 -16.29 -13.87
C SER A 14 6.97 -15.95 -12.51
N MET A 15 7.75 -15.93 -11.44
CA MET A 15 7.24 -15.56 -10.11
C MET A 15 6.84 -14.08 -10.04
N ASN A 16 7.61 -13.18 -10.64
CA ASN A 16 7.29 -11.76 -10.66
C ASN A 16 5.96 -11.47 -11.39
N GLY A 17 5.63 -12.23 -12.45
CA GLY A 17 4.37 -12.09 -13.16
C GLY A 17 3.13 -12.49 -12.34
N ALA A 18 3.25 -13.46 -11.43
CA ALA A 18 2.14 -13.92 -10.60
C ALA A 18 1.74 -12.93 -9.50
N TYR A 19 2.67 -12.07 -9.05
CA TYR A 19 2.36 -11.06 -8.02
C TYR A 19 1.59 -9.86 -8.56
N ILE A 20 1.69 -9.54 -9.85
CA ILE A 20 1.01 -8.39 -10.45
C ILE A 20 -0.51 -8.48 -10.30
N PRO A 21 -1.20 -9.57 -10.73
CA PRO A 21 -2.64 -9.67 -10.56
C PRO A 21 -3.06 -9.67 -9.08
N LEU A 22 -2.26 -10.27 -8.19
CA LEU A 22 -2.53 -10.26 -6.75
C LEU A 22 -2.53 -8.82 -6.19
N VAL A 23 -1.55 -8.00 -6.59
CA VAL A 23 -1.45 -6.60 -6.17
C VAL A 23 -2.59 -5.76 -6.76
N ILE A 24 -2.99 -6.04 -8.01
CA ILE A 24 -4.16 -5.38 -8.61
C ILE A 24 -5.43 -5.72 -7.83
N MET A 25 -5.66 -6.99 -7.49
CA MET A 25 -6.81 -7.40 -6.66
C MET A 25 -6.79 -6.72 -5.28
N ALA A 26 -5.63 -6.62 -4.65
CA ALA A 26 -5.48 -5.90 -3.40
C ALA A 26 -5.83 -4.40 -3.55
N GLY A 27 -5.43 -3.78 -4.65
CA GLY A 27 -5.80 -2.40 -4.97
C GLY A 27 -7.31 -2.21 -5.20
N MET A 28 -7.98 -3.19 -5.84
CA MET A 28 -9.45 -3.19 -5.96
C MET A 28 -10.11 -3.27 -4.58
N GLY A 29 -9.57 -4.11 -3.68
CA GLY A 29 -10.04 -4.21 -2.29
C GLY A 29 -9.94 -2.87 -1.55
N LEU A 30 -8.83 -2.15 -1.72
CA LEU A 30 -8.67 -0.81 -1.14
C LEU A 30 -9.71 0.19 -1.64
N SER A 31 -10.12 0.11 -2.90
CA SER A 31 -11.17 0.99 -3.44
C SER A 31 -12.56 0.68 -2.84
N VAL A 32 -12.87 -0.61 -2.64
CA VAL A 32 -14.09 -1.03 -1.95
C VAL A 32 -14.06 -0.58 -0.49
N GLU A 33 -12.93 -0.76 0.19
CA GLU A 33 -12.72 -0.29 1.56
C GLU A 33 -12.96 1.22 1.67
N ALA A 34 -12.37 2.02 0.79
CA ALA A 34 -12.58 3.47 0.78
C ALA A 34 -14.06 3.86 0.59
N GLY A 35 -14.77 3.16 -0.30
CA GLY A 35 -16.19 3.39 -0.56
C GLY A 35 -17.08 3.07 0.65
N LEU A 36 -16.71 2.08 1.45
CA LEU A 36 -17.44 1.71 2.67
C LEU A 36 -17.05 2.60 3.86
N LEU A 37 -15.78 2.98 3.96
CA LEU A 37 -15.25 3.75 5.09
C LEU A 37 -15.66 5.21 5.10
N GLY A 38 -15.85 5.83 3.94
CA GLY A 38 -16.31 7.21 3.86
C GLY A 38 -17.62 7.40 4.61
N PRO A 39 -18.72 6.76 4.18
CA PRO A 39 -20.02 6.83 4.86
C PRO A 39 -19.97 6.36 6.33
N LEU A 40 -19.23 5.29 6.63
CA LEU A 40 -19.08 4.82 8.00
C LEU A 40 -18.42 5.88 8.90
N GLY A 41 -17.40 6.58 8.37
CA GLY A 41 -16.74 7.65 9.10
C GLY A 41 -17.66 8.83 9.41
N GLU A 42 -18.61 9.13 8.52
CA GLU A 42 -19.64 10.14 8.75
C GLU A 42 -20.66 9.73 9.85
N GLU A 43 -21.05 8.45 9.87
CA GLU A 43 -22.05 7.95 10.82
C GLU A 43 -21.50 7.75 12.24
N VAL A 44 -20.34 7.08 12.37
CA VAL A 44 -19.78 6.70 13.68
C VAL A 44 -18.60 7.55 14.11
N GLY A 45 -18.14 8.45 13.25
CA GLY A 45 -16.94 9.25 13.43
C GLY A 45 -15.67 8.57 12.92
N HIS A 46 -14.78 9.37 12.33
CA HIS A 46 -13.57 8.90 11.60
C HIS A 46 -12.62 8.08 12.47
N LEU A 47 -12.49 8.43 13.77
CA LEU A 47 -11.65 7.67 14.70
C LEU A 47 -12.23 6.29 15.00
N TRP A 48 -13.55 6.19 15.21
CA TRP A 48 -14.20 4.91 15.47
C TRP A 48 -14.22 4.01 14.24
N ALA A 49 -14.47 4.56 13.06
CA ALA A 49 -14.37 3.82 11.79
C ALA A 49 -12.95 3.26 11.60
N THR A 50 -11.92 4.08 11.82
CA THR A 50 -10.52 3.66 11.73
C THR A 50 -10.20 2.57 12.76
N LEU A 51 -10.61 2.74 14.02
CA LEU A 51 -10.37 1.76 15.08
C LEU A 51 -11.05 0.42 14.78
N SER A 52 -12.27 0.44 14.23
CA SER A 52 -13.02 -0.77 13.87
C SER A 52 -12.27 -1.59 12.82
N ILE A 53 -11.73 -0.97 11.77
CA ILE A 53 -10.99 -1.68 10.72
C ILE A 53 -9.71 -2.30 11.27
N PHE A 54 -8.91 -1.53 11.96
CA PHE A 54 -7.68 -2.06 12.56
C PHE A 54 -7.96 -3.11 13.62
N GLY A 55 -9.05 -2.96 14.39
CA GLY A 55 -9.49 -3.92 15.38
C GLY A 55 -9.93 -5.24 14.76
N VAL A 56 -10.77 -5.18 13.72
CA VAL A 56 -11.21 -6.39 12.97
C VAL A 56 -10.01 -7.04 12.28
N GLY A 57 -9.13 -6.27 11.64
CA GLY A 57 -7.92 -6.78 11.00
C GLY A 57 -7.00 -7.48 12.01
N ALA A 58 -6.78 -6.88 13.16
CA ALA A 58 -5.98 -7.47 14.24
C ALA A 58 -6.61 -8.76 14.78
N ALA A 59 -7.93 -8.78 14.98
CA ALA A 59 -8.66 -9.96 15.44
C ALA A 59 -8.57 -11.11 14.44
N LEU A 60 -8.73 -10.83 13.13
CA LEU A 60 -8.59 -11.82 12.07
C LEU A 60 -7.16 -12.38 11.99
N LEU A 61 -6.13 -11.53 12.05
CA LEU A 61 -4.76 -11.98 12.05
C LEU A 61 -4.43 -12.82 13.30
N PHE A 62 -4.95 -12.44 14.46
CA PHE A 62 -4.81 -13.21 15.68
C PHE A 62 -5.46 -14.59 15.55
N LEU A 63 -6.69 -14.66 15.03
CA LEU A 63 -7.41 -15.91 14.79
C LEU A 63 -6.65 -16.82 13.81
N ILE A 64 -6.17 -16.27 12.68
CA ILE A 64 -5.35 -17.01 11.71
C ILE A 64 -4.07 -17.54 12.37
N SER A 65 -3.41 -16.75 13.21
CA SER A 65 -2.22 -17.16 13.96
C SER A 65 -2.52 -18.35 14.89
N LEU A 66 -3.65 -18.32 15.58
CA LEU A 66 -4.08 -19.44 16.44
C LEU A 66 -4.36 -20.71 15.63
N LEU A 67 -5.05 -20.57 14.48
CA LEU A 67 -5.43 -21.71 13.63
C LEU A 67 -4.23 -22.35 12.92
N THR A 68 -3.24 -21.53 12.52
CA THR A 68 -2.07 -22.05 11.80
C THR A 68 -1.02 -22.70 12.69
N GLY A 69 -1.11 -22.51 14.01
CA GLY A 69 -0.24 -23.17 14.99
C GLY A 69 1.27 -22.89 14.80
N LYS A 70 1.62 -21.99 13.89
CA LYS A 70 3.03 -21.64 13.68
C LYS A 70 3.48 -20.75 14.82
N PRO A 71 4.50 -21.19 15.61
CA PRO A 71 5.09 -20.29 16.58
C PRO A 71 5.57 -19.06 15.82
N THR A 72 4.96 -17.91 16.11
CA THR A 72 5.50 -16.65 15.67
C THR A 72 6.91 -16.59 16.26
N GLU A 73 7.95 -16.54 15.42
CA GLU A 73 9.29 -16.23 15.92
C GLU A 73 9.18 -14.88 16.61
N HIS A 74 9.04 -14.92 17.92
CA HIS A 74 8.98 -13.73 18.76
C HIS A 74 10.34 -13.03 18.74
N ARG A 75 10.62 -12.33 17.64
CA ARG A 75 11.61 -11.27 17.73
C ARG A 75 11.07 -10.26 18.72
N SER A 76 11.74 -10.12 19.84
CA SER A 76 11.35 -9.14 20.85
C SER A 76 11.20 -7.76 20.19
N PHE A 77 10.08 -7.09 20.42
CA PHE A 77 9.84 -5.74 19.92
C PHE A 77 10.99 -4.78 20.28
N SER A 78 11.69 -5.04 21.38
CA SER A 78 12.85 -4.27 21.83
C SER A 78 14.08 -4.42 20.92
N SER A 79 14.16 -5.45 20.07
CA SER A 79 15.26 -5.65 19.12
C SER A 79 15.01 -4.97 17.76
N LEU A 80 13.82 -4.40 17.54
CA LEU A 80 13.48 -3.70 16.30
C LEU A 80 13.92 -2.23 16.37
N PRO A 81 14.49 -1.69 15.29
CA PRO A 81 14.81 -0.28 15.24
C PRO A 81 13.52 0.56 15.32
N ARG A 82 13.55 1.61 16.13
CA ARG A 82 12.37 2.44 16.45
C ARG A 82 11.65 3.01 15.23
N TRP A 83 12.35 3.26 14.15
CA TRP A 83 11.76 3.76 12.90
C TRP A 83 10.81 2.75 12.22
N GLN A 84 10.98 1.43 12.46
CA GLN A 84 10.05 0.42 11.94
C GLN A 84 8.69 0.45 12.65
N LEU A 85 8.66 0.93 13.90
CA LEU A 85 7.41 1.05 14.67
C LEU A 85 6.55 2.23 14.19
N THR A 86 7.13 3.21 13.48
CA THR A 86 6.37 4.34 12.92
C THR A 86 5.35 3.91 11.85
N GLY A 87 5.55 2.75 11.22
CA GLY A 87 4.58 2.18 10.28
C GLY A 87 3.21 1.94 10.90
N GLY A 88 3.18 1.51 12.17
CA GLY A 88 1.93 1.32 12.91
C GLY A 88 1.15 2.61 13.17
N LEU A 89 1.82 3.76 13.19
CA LEU A 89 1.17 5.06 13.34
C LEU A 89 0.69 5.63 11.99
N LEU A 90 1.45 5.37 10.92
CA LEU A 90 1.13 5.86 9.59
C LEU A 90 -0.13 5.23 9.01
N GLY A 91 -0.40 3.95 9.34
CA GLY A 91 -1.60 3.26 8.89
C GLY A 91 -2.91 3.94 9.33
N PRO A 92 -3.15 4.11 10.63
CA PRO A 92 -4.32 4.84 11.12
C PRO A 92 -4.44 6.26 10.59
N LEU A 93 -3.33 7.00 10.50
CA LEU A 93 -3.33 8.36 9.95
C LEU A 93 -3.79 8.35 8.47
N TYR A 94 -3.31 7.40 7.67
CA TYR A 94 -3.75 7.23 6.29
C TYR A 94 -5.26 6.96 6.20
N VAL A 95 -5.79 6.06 7.04
CA VAL A 95 -7.22 5.71 7.01
C VAL A 95 -8.08 6.89 7.46
N ILE A 96 -7.67 7.67 8.47
CA ILE A 96 -8.37 8.89 8.86
C ILE A 96 -8.45 9.88 7.68
N MET A 97 -7.34 10.11 6.98
CA MET A 97 -7.35 11.00 5.80
C MET A 97 -8.25 10.46 4.69
N LEU A 98 -8.30 9.14 4.50
CA LEU A 98 -9.16 8.49 3.52
C LEU A 98 -10.65 8.67 3.88
N THR A 99 -11.04 8.45 5.14
CA THR A 99 -12.43 8.62 5.59
C THR A 99 -12.90 10.07 5.51
N LEU A 100 -12.01 11.03 5.70
CA LEU A 100 -12.29 12.47 5.56
C LEU A 100 -12.42 12.89 4.09
N ALA A 101 -11.54 12.38 3.22
CA ALA A 101 -11.49 12.81 1.82
C ALA A 101 -12.59 12.18 0.97
N THR A 102 -12.87 10.90 1.16
CA THR A 102 -13.78 10.13 0.29
C THR A 102 -15.19 10.72 0.19
N PRO A 103 -15.85 11.16 1.27
CA PRO A 103 -17.16 11.80 1.18
C PRO A 103 -17.16 13.13 0.43
N VAL A 104 -16.04 13.86 0.48
CA VAL A 104 -15.90 15.21 -0.10
C VAL A 104 -15.59 15.16 -1.59
N ILE A 105 -14.60 14.36 -1.99
CA ILE A 105 -14.09 14.32 -3.37
C ILE A 105 -14.41 13.03 -4.12
N GLY A 106 -15.15 12.12 -3.50
CA GLY A 106 -15.51 10.83 -4.06
C GLY A 106 -14.38 9.78 -4.06
N VAL A 107 -14.77 8.51 -4.21
CA VAL A 107 -13.84 7.36 -4.13
C VAL A 107 -12.78 7.41 -5.23
N ALA A 108 -13.20 7.66 -6.49
CA ALA A 108 -12.28 7.62 -7.63
C ALA A 108 -11.18 8.68 -7.49
N MET A 109 -11.54 9.92 -7.15
CA MET A 109 -10.62 11.01 -6.95
C MET A 109 -9.66 10.73 -5.80
N THR A 110 -10.18 10.26 -4.67
CA THR A 110 -9.39 9.87 -3.50
C THR A 110 -8.34 8.81 -3.86
N MET A 111 -8.76 7.75 -4.57
CA MET A 111 -7.85 6.67 -4.96
C MET A 111 -6.75 7.12 -5.93
N ILE A 112 -7.07 7.96 -6.91
CA ILE A 112 -6.07 8.48 -7.86
C ILE A 112 -5.10 9.43 -7.15
N ALA A 113 -5.58 10.28 -6.24
CA ALA A 113 -4.73 11.16 -5.45
C ALA A 113 -3.76 10.36 -4.56
N ILE A 114 -4.24 9.31 -3.89
CA ILE A 114 -3.43 8.39 -3.09
C ILE A 114 -2.38 7.70 -3.97
N LEU A 115 -2.79 7.15 -5.12
CA LEU A 115 -1.89 6.49 -6.06
C LEU A 115 -0.79 7.44 -6.54
N SER A 116 -1.14 8.69 -6.86
CA SER A 116 -0.18 9.73 -7.27
C SER A 116 0.88 9.94 -6.19
N GLY A 117 0.47 10.10 -4.94
CA GLY A 117 1.36 10.24 -3.79
C GLY A 117 2.25 9.02 -3.56
N GLN A 118 1.68 7.82 -3.66
CA GLN A 118 2.41 6.55 -3.50
C GLN A 118 3.46 6.36 -4.58
N VAL A 119 3.13 6.61 -5.84
CA VAL A 119 4.07 6.50 -6.97
C VAL A 119 5.18 7.55 -6.84
N ALA A 120 4.84 8.81 -6.56
CA ALA A 120 5.83 9.86 -6.36
C ALA A 120 6.81 9.50 -5.23
N LYS A 121 6.28 9.07 -4.07
CA LYS A 121 7.12 8.70 -2.93
C LYS A 121 7.97 7.46 -3.21
N SER A 122 7.43 6.45 -3.90
CA SER A 122 8.18 5.24 -4.25
C SER A 122 9.35 5.54 -5.19
N LEU A 123 9.17 6.48 -6.14
CA LEU A 123 10.25 6.93 -7.02
C LEU A 123 11.38 7.64 -6.23
N LEU A 124 11.03 8.43 -5.22
CA LEU A 124 12.02 9.06 -4.33
C LEU A 124 12.77 8.01 -3.51
N ILE A 125 12.06 7.03 -2.93
CA ILE A 125 12.67 5.94 -2.17
C ILE A 125 13.63 5.14 -3.05
N ASP A 126 13.21 4.76 -4.26
CA ASP A 126 14.05 4.04 -5.23
C ASP A 126 15.28 4.87 -5.64
N HIS A 127 15.12 6.18 -5.83
CA HIS A 127 16.20 7.07 -6.26
C HIS A 127 17.27 7.25 -5.17
N PHE A 128 16.84 7.50 -3.93
CA PHE A 128 17.75 7.75 -2.81
C PHE A 128 18.21 6.46 -2.12
N GLY A 129 17.55 5.35 -2.35
CA GLY A 129 17.85 4.06 -1.70
C GLY A 129 17.51 4.07 -0.21
N TRP A 130 16.42 4.75 0.18
CA TRP A 130 15.98 4.81 1.58
C TRP A 130 15.56 3.43 2.09
N PHE A 131 15.57 3.25 3.40
CA PHE A 131 15.17 2.02 4.10
C PHE A 131 15.99 0.77 3.73
N GLY A 132 17.23 0.94 3.23
CA GLY A 132 18.10 -0.17 2.85
C GLY A 132 17.74 -0.84 1.50
N ILE A 133 16.89 -0.20 0.70
CA ILE A 133 16.55 -0.67 -0.64
C ILE A 133 17.66 -0.30 -1.61
N SER A 134 18.00 -1.21 -2.53
CA SER A 134 19.01 -0.94 -3.55
C SER A 134 18.57 0.23 -4.45
N ARG A 135 19.47 1.22 -4.59
CA ARG A 135 19.22 2.40 -5.45
C ARG A 135 18.91 1.97 -6.88
N LYS A 136 17.79 2.46 -7.39
CA LYS A 136 17.43 2.32 -8.81
C LYS A 136 17.31 3.70 -9.43
N ARG A 137 17.96 3.91 -10.57
CA ARG A 137 17.79 5.17 -11.32
C ARG A 137 16.36 5.30 -11.78
N VAL A 138 15.76 6.46 -11.54
CA VAL A 138 14.43 6.77 -12.05
C VAL A 138 14.54 6.92 -13.57
N GLY A 139 13.99 5.95 -14.31
CA GLY A 139 13.93 6.01 -15.75
C GLY A 139 12.88 7.01 -16.24
N VAL A 140 13.09 7.54 -17.44
CA VAL A 140 12.13 8.47 -18.10
C VAL A 140 10.73 7.89 -18.19
N GLN A 141 10.61 6.59 -18.42
CA GLN A 141 9.31 5.88 -18.46
C GLN A 141 8.52 5.99 -17.15
N ARG A 142 9.20 5.89 -16.00
CA ARG A 142 8.55 6.01 -14.68
C ARG A 142 8.11 7.43 -14.39
N LEU A 143 8.93 8.41 -14.80
CA LEU A 143 8.57 9.82 -14.66
C LEU A 143 7.39 10.17 -15.55
N PHE A 144 7.36 9.64 -16.78
CA PHE A 144 6.23 9.81 -17.69
C PHE A 144 4.95 9.16 -17.16
N ALA A 145 5.03 7.96 -16.57
CA ALA A 145 3.90 7.31 -15.91
C ALA A 145 3.34 8.16 -14.76
N LEU A 146 4.21 8.75 -13.92
CA LEU A 146 3.78 9.67 -12.86
C LEU A 146 3.08 10.91 -13.44
N ALA A 147 3.63 11.50 -14.52
CA ALA A 147 3.02 12.64 -15.17
C ALA A 147 1.62 12.32 -15.72
N LEU A 148 1.42 11.12 -16.29
CA LEU A 148 0.11 10.67 -16.76
C LEU A 148 -0.90 10.50 -15.62
N ILE A 149 -0.47 9.98 -14.47
CA ILE A 149 -1.32 9.81 -13.28
C ILE A 149 -1.74 11.20 -12.75
N VAL A 150 -0.82 12.16 -12.69
CA VAL A 150 -1.13 13.52 -12.25
C VAL A 150 -2.06 14.22 -13.27
N ALA A 151 -1.83 14.05 -14.57
CA ALA A 151 -2.72 14.57 -15.60
C ALA A 151 -4.14 13.99 -15.48
N ALA A 152 -4.27 12.68 -15.25
CA ALA A 152 -5.56 12.04 -14.99
C ALA A 152 -6.26 12.63 -13.76
N LEU A 153 -5.50 12.91 -12.68
CA LEU A 153 -6.04 13.53 -11.48
C LEU A 153 -6.61 14.93 -11.78
N ILE A 154 -5.88 15.74 -12.56
CA ILE A 154 -6.33 17.08 -12.96
C ILE A 154 -7.60 17.00 -13.81
N LEU A 155 -7.63 16.12 -14.82
CA LEU A 155 -8.79 15.94 -15.71
C LEU A 155 -10.05 15.51 -14.94
N ILE A 156 -9.89 14.63 -13.96
CA ILE A 156 -11.02 14.19 -13.11
C ILE A 156 -11.47 15.35 -12.20
N ALA A 157 -10.53 16.13 -11.67
CA ALA A 157 -10.83 17.29 -10.84
C ALA A 157 -11.60 18.39 -11.59
N GLU A 158 -11.30 18.59 -12.87
CA GLU A 158 -11.97 19.57 -13.72
C GLU A 158 -13.33 19.08 -14.25
N GLY A 159 -13.54 17.77 -14.28
CA GLY A 159 -14.78 17.14 -14.75
C GLY A 159 -15.79 16.81 -13.63
N ALA A 160 -15.45 17.04 -12.38
CA ALA A 160 -16.29 16.80 -11.22
C ALA A 160 -16.97 18.09 -10.76
#